data_b7cb7673bd3f12c8fc1ab93ff9a58893
#
_entry.id   b7cb7673bd3f12c8fc1ab93ff9a58893
#
_cell.length_a   1.000
_cell.length_b   1.000
_cell.length_c   1.000
_cell.angle_alpha   90.00
_cell.angle_beta   90.00
_cell.angle_gamma   90.00
#
_symmetry.space_group_name_H-M   'P 1'
#
loop_
_entity.id
_entity.type
_entity.pdbx_description
1 polymer ?
#
loop_
_entity_poly.entity_id
_entity_poly.type
_entity_poly.pdbx_seq_one_letter_code
_entity_poly.pdbx_strand_id
1 'polypeptide(L)'
;QITMLGTGNATVSQIYNTCFVLQTPSTLMLVDAGGGNGILAQLKKVNVQISDIHHLFVTHAHTDHVLGVIWVIRMVAQCKGYEGLLHVYGNDKVMKVIKTIIDMILAKKQLAKVAERVVFHQLEDGDCFEVGDMKLECFDIQSTKEKQFGFRAELPSSSDESGKPLVLACLGDEPYNEQNRRYIVGADWMMCEAFCLYADRDTFKPYEKCHSTALDAGKLAEELGVKNLILYHTEEKTLANRKENYTREAAENFKGRI
;
A
#
# COMPACT_ATOMS: atom_id res chain seq x y z
N GLN A 1 -4.02 -11.58 6.89
CA GLN A 1 -5.20 -10.85 6.38
C GLN A 1 -4.77 -9.55 5.71
N ILE A 2 -5.43 -9.18 4.59
CA ILE A 2 -5.32 -7.85 3.98
C ILE A 2 -6.67 -7.17 4.13
N THR A 3 -6.68 -5.94 4.68
CA THR A 3 -7.89 -5.13 4.85
C THR A 3 -7.70 -3.82 4.11
N MET A 4 -8.39 -3.64 2.98
CA MET A 4 -8.34 -2.40 2.21
C MET A 4 -9.09 -1.28 2.96
N LEU A 5 -8.40 -0.17 3.21
CA LEU A 5 -8.96 1.04 3.82
C LEU A 5 -9.42 2.03 2.76
N GLY A 6 -8.75 2.02 1.62
CA GLY A 6 -9.07 2.79 0.43
C GLY A 6 -8.53 2.12 -0.82
N THR A 7 -9.17 2.36 -1.95
CA THR A 7 -8.83 1.74 -3.25
C THR A 7 -8.79 2.74 -4.39
N GLY A 8 -8.99 4.03 -4.11
CA GLY A 8 -9.08 5.07 -5.11
C GLY A 8 -7.73 5.66 -5.48
N ASN A 9 -7.64 6.21 -6.69
CA ASN A 9 -6.50 6.99 -7.17
C ASN A 9 -6.44 8.38 -6.51
N ALA A 10 -5.49 9.22 -6.94
CA ALA A 10 -5.26 10.55 -6.36
C ALA A 10 -6.47 11.50 -6.41
N THR A 11 -7.36 11.37 -7.41
CA THR A 11 -8.41 12.36 -7.69
C THR A 11 -9.80 11.96 -7.22
N VAL A 12 -9.91 10.83 -6.51
CA VAL A 12 -11.20 10.35 -6.00
C VAL A 12 -11.74 11.22 -4.87
N SER A 13 -13.05 11.31 -4.77
CA SER A 13 -13.76 12.11 -3.76
C SER A 13 -14.86 11.34 -3.03
N GLN A 14 -15.35 10.23 -3.59
CA GLN A 14 -16.41 9.39 -3.04
C GLN A 14 -15.86 8.19 -2.26
N ILE A 15 -14.68 7.73 -2.63
CA ILE A 15 -13.94 6.66 -1.95
C ILE A 15 -12.63 7.20 -1.39
N TYR A 16 -11.97 6.43 -0.54
CA TYR A 16 -10.70 6.83 0.03
C TYR A 16 -9.53 6.38 -0.86
N ASN A 17 -8.45 7.17 -0.84
CA ASN A 17 -7.22 6.87 -1.58
C ASN A 17 -6.60 5.56 -1.12
N THR A 18 -5.79 4.96 -1.98
CA THR A 18 -5.19 3.65 -1.77
C THR A 18 -4.39 3.57 -0.48
N CYS A 19 -4.81 2.72 0.42
CA CYS A 19 -4.09 2.30 1.62
C CYS A 19 -4.73 1.06 2.21
N PHE A 20 -3.97 0.27 2.96
CA PHE A 20 -4.45 -0.97 3.53
C PHE A 20 -3.69 -1.38 4.79
N VAL A 21 -4.28 -2.31 5.53
CA VAL A 21 -3.64 -2.99 6.65
C VAL A 21 -3.25 -4.40 6.22
N LEU A 22 -2.00 -4.76 6.42
CA LEU A 22 -1.50 -6.13 6.34
C LEU A 22 -1.34 -6.66 7.77
N GLN A 23 -2.01 -7.78 8.06
CA GLN A 23 -2.06 -8.32 9.42
C GLN A 23 -1.79 -9.81 9.45
N THR A 24 -0.93 -10.23 10.39
CA THR A 24 -0.77 -11.58 10.88
C THR A 24 -1.44 -11.71 12.26
N PRO A 25 -1.44 -12.88 12.91
CA PRO A 25 -1.93 -12.99 14.28
C PRO A 25 -1.22 -12.12 15.30
N SER A 26 0.05 -11.77 15.08
CA SER A 26 0.90 -11.04 16.03
C SER A 26 1.28 -9.63 15.58
N THR A 27 1.14 -9.30 14.30
CA THR A 27 1.67 -8.05 13.73
C THR A 27 0.65 -7.36 12.84
N LEU A 28 0.56 -6.03 12.96
CA LEU A 28 -0.23 -5.17 12.11
C LEU A 28 0.69 -4.13 11.47
N MET A 29 0.71 -4.07 10.14
CA MET A 29 1.41 -3.05 9.36
C MET A 29 0.39 -2.26 8.53
N LEU A 30 0.37 -0.95 8.70
CA LEU A 30 -0.35 -0.04 7.80
C LEU A 30 0.54 0.24 6.57
N VAL A 31 -0.02 0.16 5.37
CA VAL A 31 0.66 0.49 4.12
C VAL A 31 -0.02 1.71 3.52
N ASP A 32 0.72 2.81 3.43
CA ASP A 32 0.22 4.15 3.11
C ASP A 32 -0.91 4.61 4.05
N ALA A 33 -1.35 5.84 3.92
CA ALA A 33 -2.41 6.37 4.75
C ALA A 33 -3.39 7.30 4.01
N GLY A 34 -3.33 7.32 2.69
CA GLY A 34 -4.22 8.12 1.87
C GLY A 34 -3.96 9.63 1.95
N GLY A 35 -4.89 10.43 1.44
CA GLY A 35 -4.75 11.86 1.20
C GLY A 35 -5.03 12.77 2.39
N GLY A 36 -5.23 12.27 3.60
CA GLY A 36 -5.45 13.16 4.74
C GLY A 36 -6.13 12.52 5.96
N ASN A 37 -6.87 13.32 6.73
CA ASN A 37 -7.49 12.86 7.98
C ASN A 37 -8.59 11.80 7.80
N GLY A 38 -9.04 11.57 6.58
CA GLY A 38 -9.98 10.50 6.26
C GLY A 38 -9.49 9.13 6.70
N ILE A 39 -8.17 8.91 6.80
CA ILE A 39 -7.59 7.67 7.33
C ILE A 39 -8.16 7.30 8.70
N LEU A 40 -8.40 8.28 9.57
CA LEU A 40 -8.94 8.04 10.91
C LEU A 40 -10.35 7.43 10.87
N ALA A 41 -11.17 7.87 9.92
CA ALA A 41 -12.48 7.30 9.70
C ALA A 41 -12.40 5.89 9.10
N GLN A 42 -11.44 5.63 8.20
CA GLN A 42 -11.25 4.31 7.60
C GLN A 42 -10.76 3.30 8.65
N LEU A 43 -9.78 3.65 9.47
CA LEU A 43 -9.31 2.81 10.58
C LEU A 43 -10.45 2.44 11.54
N LYS A 44 -11.27 3.44 11.90
CA LYS A 44 -12.44 3.21 12.77
C LYS A 44 -13.45 2.23 12.17
N LYS A 45 -13.71 2.29 10.85
CA LYS A 45 -14.63 1.36 10.16
C LYS A 45 -14.20 -0.11 10.25
N VAL A 46 -12.90 -0.35 10.34
CA VAL A 46 -12.33 -1.70 10.44
C VAL A 46 -11.89 -2.07 11.85
N ASN A 47 -12.26 -1.25 12.85
CA ASN A 47 -11.95 -1.44 14.28
C ASN A 47 -10.44 -1.49 14.60
N VAL A 48 -9.60 -0.80 13.81
CA VAL A 48 -8.17 -0.61 14.11
C VAL A 48 -8.01 0.68 14.91
N GLN A 49 -7.40 0.58 16.08
CA GLN A 49 -7.09 1.74 16.94
C GLN A 49 -5.71 2.29 16.59
N ILE A 50 -5.48 3.58 16.87
CA ILE A 50 -4.15 4.19 16.72
C ILE A 50 -3.10 3.47 17.58
N SER A 51 -3.50 2.96 18.75
CA SER A 51 -2.64 2.18 19.64
C SER A 51 -2.18 0.85 19.05
N ASP A 52 -2.87 0.33 18.05
CA ASP A 52 -2.54 -0.96 17.42
C ASP A 52 -1.51 -0.80 16.29
N ILE A 53 -1.27 0.45 15.84
CA ILE A 53 -0.40 0.75 14.70
C ILE A 53 1.02 0.98 15.18
N HIS A 54 1.88 -0.03 15.04
CA HIS A 54 3.31 0.04 15.37
C HIS A 54 4.22 0.04 14.15
N HIS A 55 3.69 -0.30 12.98
CA HIS A 55 4.43 -0.35 11.73
C HIS A 55 3.65 0.34 10.62
N LEU A 56 4.34 1.22 9.90
CA LEU A 56 3.79 1.99 8.79
C LEU A 56 4.79 2.00 7.63
N PHE A 57 4.46 1.34 6.54
CA PHE A 57 5.24 1.39 5.30
C PHE A 57 4.63 2.44 4.38
N VAL A 58 5.45 3.34 3.84
CA VAL A 58 5.02 4.39 2.92
C VAL A 58 5.70 4.19 1.57
N THR A 59 4.91 3.88 0.55
CA THR A 59 5.41 3.52 -0.78
C THR A 59 6.12 4.69 -1.45
N HIS A 60 5.52 5.89 -1.42
CA HIS A 60 6.06 7.09 -2.04
C HIS A 60 5.44 8.38 -1.46
N ALA A 61 5.89 9.53 -1.96
CA ALA A 61 5.59 10.83 -1.37
C ALA A 61 4.45 11.61 -2.07
N HIS A 62 3.63 10.98 -2.92
CA HIS A 62 2.45 11.63 -3.46
C HIS A 62 1.42 11.94 -2.38
N THR A 63 0.64 13.00 -2.59
CA THR A 63 -0.30 13.54 -1.59
C THR A 63 -1.35 12.54 -1.15
N ASP A 64 -1.81 11.67 -2.04
CA ASP A 64 -2.83 10.65 -1.80
C ASP A 64 -2.29 9.40 -1.09
N HIS A 65 -0.99 9.34 -0.78
CA HIS A 65 -0.35 8.29 0.01
C HIS A 65 0.21 8.83 1.34
N VAL A 66 0.86 10.01 1.31
CA VAL A 66 1.66 10.51 2.44
C VAL A 66 0.91 11.43 3.40
N LEU A 67 -0.12 12.17 2.95
CA LEU A 67 -0.75 13.16 3.84
C LEU A 67 -1.51 12.53 5.02
N GLY A 68 -2.09 11.35 4.84
CA GLY A 68 -2.68 10.60 5.94
C GLY A 68 -1.65 10.12 6.97
N VAL A 69 -0.39 9.88 6.55
CA VAL A 69 0.71 9.50 7.44
C VAL A 69 0.97 10.58 8.49
N ILE A 70 0.90 11.85 8.09
CA ILE A 70 1.04 12.99 9.02
C ILE A 70 -0.03 12.94 10.11
N TRP A 71 -1.26 12.55 9.76
CA TRP A 71 -2.34 12.38 10.72
C TRP A 71 -2.11 11.19 11.65
N VAL A 72 -1.62 10.06 11.15
CA VAL A 72 -1.28 8.90 11.98
C VAL A 72 -0.19 9.28 12.99
N ILE A 73 0.91 9.88 12.55
CA ILE A 73 2.00 10.34 13.42
C ILE A 73 1.50 11.33 14.48
N ARG A 74 0.69 12.31 14.08
CA ARG A 74 0.07 13.26 15.01
C ARG A 74 -0.77 12.56 16.06
N MET A 75 -1.57 11.58 15.66
CA MET A 75 -2.44 10.84 16.60
C MET A 75 -1.63 9.94 17.53
N VAL A 76 -0.57 9.29 17.07
CA VAL A 76 0.38 8.54 17.91
C VAL A 76 1.02 9.47 18.95
N ALA A 77 1.45 10.66 18.55
CA ALA A 77 2.02 11.65 19.47
C ALA A 77 1.04 12.08 20.57
N GLN A 78 -0.27 12.07 20.29
CA GLN A 78 -1.32 12.52 21.22
C GLN A 78 -2.02 11.38 21.97
N CYS A 79 -1.86 10.13 21.52
CA CYS A 79 -2.56 8.98 22.10
C CYS A 79 -2.12 8.75 23.55
N LYS A 80 -3.08 8.87 24.48
CA LYS A 80 -2.85 8.52 25.87
C LYS A 80 -2.73 7.00 25.99
N GLY A 81 -1.66 6.51 26.62
CA GLY A 81 -1.44 5.08 26.78
C GLY A 81 -0.91 4.39 25.52
N TYR A 82 -0.39 5.15 24.52
CA TYR A 82 0.36 4.53 23.41
C TYR A 82 1.65 3.93 23.97
N GLU A 83 1.76 2.62 23.87
CA GLU A 83 2.90 1.85 24.36
C GLU A 83 3.77 1.42 23.17
N GLY A 84 5.09 1.34 23.37
CA GLY A 84 6.03 1.00 22.32
C GLY A 84 6.33 2.14 21.34
N LEU A 85 6.75 1.79 20.13
CA LEU A 85 7.18 2.71 19.10
C LEU A 85 6.37 2.52 17.81
N LEU A 86 6.16 3.60 17.06
CA LEU A 86 5.76 3.56 15.67
C LEU A 86 7.01 3.56 14.79
N HIS A 87 7.21 2.49 14.03
CA HIS A 87 8.25 2.37 13.02
C HIS A 87 7.69 2.78 11.66
N VAL A 88 8.28 3.82 11.06
CA VAL A 88 7.89 4.33 9.73
C VAL A 88 8.97 3.97 8.73
N TYR A 89 8.62 3.21 7.71
CA TYR A 89 9.51 2.73 6.66
C TYR A 89 9.21 3.44 5.34
N GLY A 90 10.23 3.77 4.56
CA GLY A 90 10.08 4.35 3.23
C GLY A 90 11.40 4.85 2.66
N ASN A 91 11.40 5.30 1.41
CA ASN A 91 12.59 5.80 0.75
C ASN A 91 13.03 7.19 1.29
N ASP A 92 14.18 7.66 0.85
CA ASP A 92 14.78 8.93 1.28
C ASP A 92 13.86 10.14 1.07
N LYS A 93 13.11 10.18 -0.05
CA LYS A 93 12.18 11.28 -0.34
C LYS A 93 10.98 11.26 0.58
N VAL A 94 10.40 10.09 0.84
CA VAL A 94 9.33 9.90 1.82
C VAL A 94 9.78 10.41 3.19
N MET A 95 10.96 9.99 3.65
CA MET A 95 11.50 10.42 4.94
C MET A 95 11.67 11.93 5.02
N LYS A 96 12.21 12.54 3.96
CA LYS A 96 12.39 14.00 3.87
C LYS A 96 11.05 14.73 3.93
N VAL A 97 10.06 14.30 3.14
CA VAL A 97 8.74 14.94 3.07
C VAL A 97 8.03 14.85 4.42
N ILE A 98 7.94 13.67 5.02
CA ILE A 98 7.26 13.48 6.30
C ILE A 98 7.91 14.34 7.38
N LYS A 99 9.24 14.24 7.55
CA LYS A 99 9.98 15.00 8.58
C LYS A 99 9.81 16.51 8.39
N THR A 100 9.88 17.00 7.15
CA THR A 100 9.70 18.43 6.85
C THR A 100 8.29 18.89 7.22
N ILE A 101 7.25 18.15 6.82
CA ILE A 101 5.87 18.53 7.08
C ILE A 101 5.60 18.53 8.60
N ILE A 102 5.95 17.46 9.32
CA ILE A 102 5.69 17.40 10.76
C ILE A 102 6.42 18.50 11.52
N ASP A 103 7.66 18.83 11.15
CA ASP A 103 8.44 19.89 11.78
C ASP A 103 7.79 21.26 11.58
N MET A 104 7.24 21.51 10.39
CA MET A 104 6.59 22.80 10.07
C MET A 104 5.22 22.97 10.72
N ILE A 105 4.44 21.91 10.93
CA ILE A 105 3.04 22.03 11.31
C ILE A 105 2.70 21.52 12.71
N LEU A 106 3.50 20.66 13.31
CA LEU A 106 3.24 20.14 14.65
C LEU A 106 3.76 21.10 15.74
N ALA A 107 2.98 21.24 16.80
CA ALA A 107 3.41 22.03 17.96
C ALA A 107 4.62 21.37 18.66
N LYS A 108 5.48 22.18 19.30
CA LYS A 108 6.68 21.72 20.02
C LYS A 108 6.42 20.52 20.95
N LYS A 109 5.28 20.53 21.67
CA LYS A 109 4.90 19.42 22.56
C LYS A 109 4.62 18.11 21.78
N GLN A 110 4.05 18.22 20.59
CA GLN A 110 3.80 17.06 19.72
C GLN A 110 5.11 16.55 19.13
N LEU A 111 6.00 17.44 18.67
CA LEU A 111 7.33 17.07 18.14
C LEU A 111 8.16 16.34 19.20
N ALA A 112 8.13 16.78 20.47
CA ALA A 112 8.78 16.06 21.57
C ALA A 112 8.22 14.65 21.71
N LYS A 113 6.91 14.44 21.57
CA LYS A 113 6.30 13.11 21.60
C LYS A 113 6.61 12.28 20.36
N VAL A 114 6.72 12.89 19.17
CA VAL A 114 7.19 12.20 17.97
C VAL A 114 8.62 11.69 18.18
N ALA A 115 9.51 12.51 18.73
CA ALA A 115 10.89 12.10 19.03
C ALA A 115 10.98 10.93 20.03
N GLU A 116 10.01 10.81 20.93
CA GLU A 116 9.94 9.71 21.92
C GLU A 116 9.32 8.43 21.34
N ARG A 117 8.43 8.54 20.33
CA ARG A 117 7.51 7.46 19.93
C ARG A 117 7.66 6.99 18.49
N VAL A 118 8.36 7.75 17.64
CA VAL A 118 8.43 7.45 16.19
C VAL A 118 9.88 7.21 15.78
N VAL A 119 10.11 6.07 15.16
CA VAL A 119 11.40 5.71 14.56
C VAL A 119 11.24 5.69 13.05
N PHE A 120 12.12 6.40 12.34
CA PHE A 120 12.12 6.48 10.89
C PHE A 120 13.21 5.58 10.31
N HIS A 121 12.83 4.66 9.44
CA HIS A 121 13.70 3.74 8.73
C HIS A 121 13.74 4.13 7.26
N GLN A 122 14.84 4.76 6.85
CA GLN A 122 15.08 5.00 5.44
C GLN A 122 15.54 3.71 4.79
N LEU A 123 14.87 3.33 3.71
CA LEU A 123 15.14 2.12 2.94
C LEU A 123 15.76 2.48 1.58
N GLU A 124 16.59 1.54 1.10
CA GLU A 124 17.12 1.55 -0.26
C GLU A 124 16.56 0.36 -1.07
N ASP A 125 16.73 0.40 -2.39
CA ASP A 125 16.28 -0.67 -3.29
C ASP A 125 16.93 -2.02 -2.92
N GLY A 126 16.11 -3.03 -2.74
CA GLY A 126 16.54 -4.37 -2.36
C GLY A 126 16.76 -4.58 -0.85
N ASP A 127 16.50 -3.59 -0.01
CA ASP A 127 16.62 -3.77 1.45
C ASP A 127 15.65 -4.82 1.98
N CYS A 128 16.21 -5.74 2.76
CA CYS A 128 15.47 -6.75 3.50
C CYS A 128 15.34 -6.34 4.97
N PHE A 129 14.14 -6.40 5.52
CA PHE A 129 13.87 -6.04 6.91
C PHE A 129 12.71 -6.84 7.49
N GLU A 130 12.61 -6.86 8.80
CA GLU A 130 11.54 -7.56 9.51
C GLU A 130 10.53 -6.55 10.09
N VAL A 131 9.26 -6.91 9.99
CA VAL A 131 8.14 -6.20 10.60
C VAL A 131 7.38 -7.21 11.45
N GLY A 132 7.71 -7.27 12.74
CA GLY A 132 7.21 -8.31 13.62
C GLY A 132 7.59 -9.70 13.11
N ASP A 133 6.59 -10.51 12.76
CA ASP A 133 6.74 -11.86 12.21
C ASP A 133 6.72 -11.92 10.68
N MET A 134 6.70 -10.78 10.00
CA MET A 134 6.76 -10.66 8.55
C MET A 134 8.19 -10.36 8.10
N LYS A 135 8.65 -10.99 7.00
CA LYS A 135 9.90 -10.63 6.33
C LYS A 135 9.59 -9.89 5.06
N LEU A 136 10.15 -8.70 4.89
CA LEU A 136 9.92 -7.84 3.74
C LEU A 136 11.22 -7.61 2.97
N GLU A 137 11.11 -7.55 1.65
CA GLU A 137 12.13 -7.04 0.74
C GLU A 137 11.49 -5.95 -0.10
N CYS A 138 11.96 -4.69 0.04
CA CYS A 138 11.46 -3.59 -0.77
C CYS A 138 12.21 -3.52 -2.10
N PHE A 139 11.56 -2.97 -3.11
CA PHE A 139 12.15 -2.76 -4.43
C PHE A 139 11.66 -1.46 -5.07
N ASP A 140 12.55 -0.80 -5.80
CA ASP A 140 12.19 0.36 -6.61
C ASP A 140 11.34 -0.10 -7.80
N ILE A 141 10.14 0.42 -7.94
CA ILE A 141 9.26 0.08 -9.07
C ILE A 141 9.70 0.73 -10.38
N GLN A 142 10.75 1.57 -10.36
CA GLN A 142 11.26 2.33 -11.50
C GLN A 142 10.23 3.34 -12.04
N SER A 143 9.50 3.98 -11.13
CA SER A 143 8.52 5.02 -11.48
C SER A 143 9.17 6.18 -12.21
N THR A 144 8.49 6.69 -13.22
CA THR A 144 8.93 7.86 -14.01
C THR A 144 8.51 9.20 -13.39
N LYS A 145 7.63 9.17 -12.39
CA LYS A 145 7.07 10.36 -11.74
C LYS A 145 7.74 10.68 -10.41
N GLU A 146 7.88 9.67 -9.55
CA GLU A 146 8.31 9.82 -8.18
C GLU A 146 8.99 8.53 -7.71
N LYS A 147 10.13 8.61 -6.98
CA LYS A 147 10.76 7.42 -6.38
C LYS A 147 9.74 6.67 -5.53
N GLN A 148 9.43 5.45 -5.91
CA GLN A 148 8.40 4.64 -5.31
C GLN A 148 8.87 3.22 -5.06
N PHE A 149 8.56 2.69 -3.88
CA PHE A 149 8.87 1.33 -3.51
C PHE A 149 7.62 0.45 -3.48
N GLY A 150 7.73 -0.69 -4.15
CA GLY A 150 6.94 -1.87 -3.89
C GLY A 150 7.60 -2.73 -2.82
N PHE A 151 6.98 -3.84 -2.45
CA PHE A 151 7.58 -4.82 -1.56
C PHE A 151 7.09 -6.24 -1.84
N ARG A 152 7.98 -7.21 -1.55
CA ARG A 152 7.67 -8.62 -1.38
C ARG A 152 7.63 -8.91 0.12
N ALA A 153 6.56 -9.53 0.59
CA ALA A 153 6.42 -9.94 1.98
C ALA A 153 6.27 -11.46 2.09
N GLU A 154 7.04 -12.08 2.96
CA GLU A 154 6.85 -13.45 3.42
C GLU A 154 6.13 -13.43 4.76
N LEU A 155 4.95 -14.02 4.78
CA LEU A 155 4.04 -14.02 5.92
C LEU A 155 3.97 -15.42 6.53
N PRO A 156 3.89 -15.55 7.86
CA PRO A 156 3.70 -16.86 8.46
C PRO A 156 2.40 -17.49 7.98
N SER A 157 2.46 -18.73 7.53
CA SER A 157 1.27 -19.48 7.13
C SER A 157 0.75 -20.27 8.32
N SER A 158 -0.48 -19.95 8.75
CA SER A 158 -1.17 -20.71 9.79
C SER A 158 -1.98 -21.89 9.25
N SER A 159 -2.15 -21.99 7.92
CA SER A 159 -3.07 -22.92 7.27
C SER A 159 -2.39 -24.01 6.43
N ASP A 160 -1.08 -23.95 6.26
CA ASP A 160 -0.33 -24.91 5.44
C ASP A 160 0.59 -25.78 6.31
N GLU A 161 0.30 -27.09 6.35
CA GLU A 161 1.14 -28.08 7.03
C GLU A 161 2.56 -28.17 6.46
N SER A 162 2.79 -27.59 5.26
CA SER A 162 4.13 -27.53 4.65
C SER A 162 5.08 -26.56 5.34
N GLY A 163 4.59 -25.67 6.18
CA GLY A 163 5.38 -24.62 6.87
C GLY A 163 5.95 -23.56 5.92
N LYS A 164 5.54 -23.53 4.66
CA LYS A 164 6.00 -22.50 3.70
C LYS A 164 5.32 -21.17 4.00
N PRO A 165 6.07 -20.04 3.98
CA PRO A 165 5.46 -18.73 4.13
C PRO A 165 4.52 -18.42 2.95
N LEU A 166 3.46 -17.69 3.22
CA LEU A 166 2.63 -17.09 2.18
C LEU A 166 3.34 -15.85 1.64
N VAL A 167 3.42 -15.76 0.32
CA VAL A 167 4.12 -14.68 -0.37
C VAL A 167 3.14 -13.67 -0.94
N LEU A 168 3.29 -12.41 -0.54
CA LEU A 168 2.58 -11.25 -1.08
C LEU A 168 3.57 -10.33 -1.80
N ALA A 169 3.25 -9.93 -3.04
CA ALA A 169 3.94 -8.87 -3.76
C ALA A 169 3.01 -7.66 -3.96
N CYS A 170 3.44 -6.48 -3.52
CA CYS A 170 2.75 -5.21 -3.72
C CYS A 170 3.54 -4.36 -4.72
N LEU A 171 2.92 -4.02 -5.85
CA LEU A 171 3.63 -3.43 -6.99
C LEU A 171 3.64 -1.90 -7.01
N GLY A 172 2.99 -1.25 -6.05
CA GLY A 172 2.83 0.21 -6.07
C GLY A 172 1.67 0.67 -6.95
N ASP A 173 1.67 1.94 -7.39
CA ASP A 173 0.56 2.57 -8.12
C ASP A 173 0.89 2.98 -9.56
N GLU A 174 1.94 2.39 -10.13
CA GLU A 174 2.31 2.51 -11.55
C GLU A 174 2.44 1.12 -12.20
N PRO A 175 2.49 1.05 -13.56
CA PRO A 175 2.63 -0.20 -14.28
C PRO A 175 3.89 -0.98 -13.88
N TYR A 176 3.77 -2.29 -13.91
CA TYR A 176 4.86 -3.21 -13.68
C TYR A 176 6.08 -2.94 -14.56
N ASN A 177 7.27 -3.09 -13.97
CA ASN A 177 8.56 -3.04 -14.66
C ASN A 177 9.23 -4.44 -14.61
N GLU A 178 9.72 -4.92 -15.76
CA GLU A 178 10.33 -6.25 -15.88
C GLU A 178 11.55 -6.46 -14.95
N GLN A 179 12.27 -5.41 -14.58
CA GLN A 179 13.38 -5.50 -13.62
C GLN A 179 12.94 -6.03 -12.26
N ASN A 180 11.64 -5.90 -11.94
CA ASN A 180 11.06 -6.34 -10.68
C ASN A 180 10.51 -7.78 -10.72
N ARG A 181 10.67 -8.48 -11.84
CA ARG A 181 10.13 -9.84 -12.04
C ARG A 181 10.45 -10.79 -10.90
N ARG A 182 11.70 -10.77 -10.41
CA ARG A 182 12.17 -11.67 -9.35
C ARG A 182 11.36 -11.58 -8.05
N TYR A 183 10.78 -10.42 -7.75
CA TYR A 183 10.01 -10.19 -6.53
C TYR A 183 8.58 -10.75 -6.61
N ILE A 184 8.06 -10.97 -7.84
CA ILE A 184 6.65 -11.21 -8.07
C ILE A 184 6.37 -12.63 -8.54
N VAL A 185 7.25 -13.19 -9.38
CA VAL A 185 7.05 -14.53 -9.98
C VAL A 185 6.68 -15.56 -8.92
N GLY A 186 5.56 -16.26 -9.15
CA GLY A 186 5.08 -17.33 -8.31
C GLY A 186 4.59 -16.89 -6.92
N ALA A 187 4.35 -15.61 -6.70
CA ALA A 187 3.75 -15.14 -5.46
C ALA A 187 2.34 -15.72 -5.25
N ASP A 188 1.96 -15.94 -4.00
CA ASP A 188 0.60 -16.38 -3.68
C ASP A 188 -0.41 -15.27 -3.91
N TRP A 189 -0.02 -14.00 -3.66
CA TRP A 189 -0.84 -12.82 -3.88
C TRP A 189 -0.04 -11.73 -4.58
N MET A 190 -0.63 -11.14 -5.60
CA MET A 190 -0.14 -9.92 -6.23
C MET A 190 -1.14 -8.79 -6.01
N MET A 191 -0.67 -7.66 -5.52
CA MET A 191 -1.42 -6.41 -5.45
C MET A 191 -0.94 -5.53 -6.60
N CYS A 192 -1.84 -5.16 -7.52
CA CYS A 192 -1.53 -4.40 -8.72
C CYS A 192 -2.53 -3.26 -8.92
N GLU A 193 -2.04 -2.10 -9.34
CA GLU A 193 -2.91 -1.01 -9.72
C GLU A 193 -3.74 -1.37 -10.96
N ALA A 194 -4.95 -0.83 -11.04
CA ALA A 194 -5.84 -0.94 -12.18
C ALA A 194 -6.68 0.34 -12.28
N PHE A 195 -6.14 1.36 -12.92
CA PHE A 195 -6.69 2.71 -12.92
C PHE A 195 -8.14 2.74 -13.44
N CYS A 196 -8.41 2.01 -14.52
CA CYS A 196 -9.75 1.89 -15.12
C CYS A 196 -9.91 0.55 -15.85
N LEU A 197 -11.10 0.29 -16.38
CA LEU A 197 -11.31 -0.77 -17.36
C LEU A 197 -10.62 -0.45 -18.68
N TYR A 198 -10.11 -1.46 -19.37
CA TYR A 198 -9.57 -1.31 -20.73
C TYR A 198 -10.65 -0.76 -21.70
N ALA A 199 -11.90 -1.17 -21.51
CA ALA A 199 -13.03 -0.65 -22.27
C ALA A 199 -13.18 0.89 -22.14
N ASP A 200 -12.78 1.47 -21.01
CA ASP A 200 -12.90 2.89 -20.70
C ASP A 200 -11.58 3.67 -20.90
N ARG A 201 -10.54 3.03 -21.45
CA ARG A 201 -9.20 3.61 -21.61
C ARG A 201 -9.17 4.93 -22.40
N ASP A 202 -10.06 5.09 -23.38
CA ASP A 202 -10.14 6.31 -24.18
C ASP A 202 -10.71 7.50 -23.40
N THR A 203 -11.50 7.22 -22.37
CA THR A 203 -12.06 8.21 -21.45
C THR A 203 -11.07 8.60 -20.36
N PHE A 204 -10.44 7.63 -19.72
CA PHE A 204 -9.59 7.82 -18.55
C PHE A 204 -8.11 8.05 -18.88
N LYS A 205 -7.68 7.63 -20.08
CA LYS A 205 -6.31 7.78 -20.58
C LYS A 205 -5.24 7.22 -19.60
N PRO A 206 -5.36 5.94 -19.16
CA PRO A 206 -4.46 5.37 -18.18
C PRO A 206 -3.00 5.40 -18.64
N TYR A 207 -2.72 5.01 -19.86
CA TYR A 207 -1.36 4.92 -20.39
C TYR A 207 -0.65 6.28 -20.49
N GLU A 208 -1.39 7.35 -20.83
CA GLU A 208 -0.86 8.72 -20.86
C GLU A 208 -0.52 9.22 -19.44
N LYS A 209 -1.11 8.62 -18.43
CA LYS A 209 -0.90 8.93 -17.00
C LYS A 209 0.03 7.94 -16.31
N CYS A 210 0.71 7.08 -17.05
CA CYS A 210 1.54 5.99 -16.52
C CYS A 210 0.77 5.11 -15.53
N HIS A 211 -0.37 4.61 -15.98
CA HIS A 211 -1.21 3.62 -15.29
C HIS A 211 -1.60 2.49 -16.21
N SER A 212 -2.08 1.38 -15.64
CA SER A 212 -2.59 0.21 -16.34
C SER A 212 -4.11 0.06 -16.20
N THR A 213 -4.66 -0.93 -16.88
CA THR A 213 -6.08 -1.30 -16.81
C THR A 213 -6.27 -2.62 -16.07
N ALA A 214 -7.52 -2.95 -15.72
CA ALA A 214 -7.84 -4.25 -15.12
C ALA A 214 -7.44 -5.42 -16.04
N LEU A 215 -7.58 -5.25 -17.36
CA LEU A 215 -7.13 -6.24 -18.36
C LEU A 215 -5.61 -6.47 -18.31
N ASP A 216 -4.83 -5.38 -18.22
CA ASP A 216 -3.37 -5.44 -18.16
C ASP A 216 -2.91 -6.14 -16.88
N ALA A 217 -3.51 -5.80 -15.75
CA ALA A 217 -3.23 -6.45 -14.48
C ALA A 217 -3.54 -7.95 -14.49
N GLY A 218 -4.65 -8.36 -15.14
CA GLY A 218 -4.99 -9.77 -15.34
C GLY A 218 -3.97 -10.50 -16.21
N LYS A 219 -3.55 -9.93 -17.34
CA LYS A 219 -2.50 -10.49 -18.20
C LYS A 219 -1.18 -10.67 -17.46
N LEU A 220 -0.77 -9.64 -16.71
CA LEU A 220 0.44 -9.67 -15.92
C LEU A 220 0.39 -10.77 -14.84
N ALA A 221 -0.72 -10.92 -14.15
CA ALA A 221 -0.92 -11.94 -13.13
C ALA A 221 -0.77 -13.36 -13.67
N GLU A 222 -1.33 -13.64 -14.85
CA GLU A 222 -1.19 -14.94 -15.53
C GLU A 222 0.26 -15.16 -15.99
N GLU A 223 0.89 -14.18 -16.61
CA GLU A 223 2.27 -14.25 -17.08
C GLU A 223 3.27 -14.53 -15.95
N LEU A 224 3.09 -13.87 -14.80
CA LEU A 224 3.97 -14.04 -13.64
C LEU A 224 3.65 -15.27 -12.80
N GLY A 225 2.58 -16.01 -13.14
CA GLY A 225 2.19 -17.24 -12.47
C GLY A 225 1.79 -17.04 -11.01
N VAL A 226 1.18 -15.90 -10.67
CA VAL A 226 0.65 -15.65 -9.33
C VAL A 226 -0.65 -16.43 -9.12
N LYS A 227 -1.03 -16.69 -7.86
CA LYS A 227 -2.24 -17.47 -7.57
C LYS A 227 -3.48 -16.60 -7.38
N ASN A 228 -3.30 -15.41 -6.80
CA ASN A 228 -4.39 -14.51 -6.50
C ASN A 228 -4.00 -13.07 -6.85
N LEU A 229 -4.96 -12.28 -7.32
CA LEU A 229 -4.79 -10.89 -7.73
C LEU A 229 -5.70 -9.96 -6.91
N ILE A 230 -5.16 -8.87 -6.40
CA ILE A 230 -5.91 -7.78 -5.78
C ILE A 230 -5.71 -6.53 -6.64
N LEU A 231 -6.83 -5.96 -7.13
CA LEU A 231 -6.84 -4.72 -7.91
C LEU A 231 -7.15 -3.53 -6.99
N TYR A 232 -6.41 -2.45 -7.18
CA TYR A 232 -6.60 -1.21 -6.44
C TYR A 232 -6.20 0.02 -7.27
N HIS A 233 -6.18 1.21 -6.68
CA HIS A 233 -5.82 2.49 -7.31
C HIS A 233 -6.73 2.85 -8.49
N THR A 234 -8.03 2.63 -8.29
CA THR A 234 -9.04 2.73 -9.34
C THR A 234 -9.66 4.13 -9.44
N GLU A 235 -10.27 4.43 -10.60
CA GLU A 235 -11.20 5.54 -10.73
C GLU A 235 -12.50 5.31 -9.91
N GLU A 236 -13.35 6.33 -9.79
CA GLU A 236 -14.58 6.26 -8.98
C GLU A 236 -15.89 6.48 -9.76
N LYS A 237 -15.84 6.72 -11.07
CA LYS A 237 -17.06 6.98 -11.86
C LYS A 237 -17.91 5.72 -12.07
N THR A 238 -17.29 4.55 -11.98
CA THR A 238 -17.95 3.23 -12.22
C THR A 238 -18.20 2.45 -10.93
N LEU A 239 -18.23 3.10 -9.77
CA LEU A 239 -18.33 2.45 -8.44
C LEU A 239 -19.45 1.42 -8.31
N ALA A 240 -20.63 1.68 -8.88
CA ALA A 240 -21.81 0.81 -8.71
C ALA A 240 -21.55 -0.64 -9.17
N ASN A 241 -20.79 -0.82 -10.24
CA ASN A 241 -20.49 -2.13 -10.85
C ASN A 241 -18.99 -2.42 -10.90
N ARG A 242 -18.18 -1.63 -10.20
CA ARG A 242 -16.71 -1.69 -10.29
C ARG A 242 -16.18 -3.10 -9.98
N LYS A 243 -16.55 -3.66 -8.84
CA LYS A 243 -16.06 -4.97 -8.43
C LYS A 243 -16.35 -6.04 -9.49
N GLU A 244 -17.58 -6.10 -9.99
CA GLU A 244 -17.98 -7.08 -11.00
C GLU A 244 -17.23 -6.85 -12.32
N ASN A 245 -17.21 -5.61 -12.79
CA ASN A 245 -16.63 -5.28 -14.11
C ASN A 245 -15.11 -5.48 -14.13
N TYR A 246 -14.40 -5.03 -13.08
CA TYR A 246 -12.94 -5.20 -13.01
C TYR A 246 -12.55 -6.67 -12.85
N THR A 247 -13.27 -7.43 -12.00
CA THR A 247 -13.06 -8.87 -11.87
C THR A 247 -13.30 -9.59 -13.19
N ARG A 248 -14.38 -9.27 -13.89
CA ARG A 248 -14.70 -9.88 -15.19
C ARG A 248 -13.64 -9.58 -16.25
N GLU A 249 -13.18 -8.33 -16.34
CA GLU A 249 -12.17 -7.95 -17.33
C GLU A 249 -10.80 -8.60 -17.04
N ALA A 250 -10.34 -8.58 -15.80
CA ALA A 250 -9.10 -9.24 -15.43
C ALA A 250 -9.17 -10.76 -15.65
N ALA A 251 -10.32 -11.39 -15.39
CA ALA A 251 -10.57 -12.81 -15.61
C ALA A 251 -10.56 -13.26 -17.09
N GLU A 252 -10.58 -12.33 -18.05
CA GLU A 252 -10.41 -12.67 -19.46
C GLU A 252 -9.03 -13.32 -19.72
N ASN A 253 -8.03 -12.99 -18.94
CA ASN A 253 -6.68 -13.51 -19.09
C ASN A 253 -6.15 -14.25 -17.86
N PHE A 254 -6.66 -13.97 -16.67
CA PHE A 254 -6.20 -14.58 -15.42
C PHE A 254 -7.19 -15.60 -14.90
N LYS A 255 -6.69 -16.81 -14.59
CA LYS A 255 -7.50 -17.94 -14.13
C LYS A 255 -7.49 -18.13 -12.61
N GLY A 256 -6.68 -17.36 -11.91
CA GLY A 256 -6.62 -17.37 -10.46
C GLY A 256 -7.79 -16.60 -9.81
N ARG A 257 -7.72 -16.43 -8.50
CA ARG A 257 -8.71 -15.65 -7.74
C ARG A 257 -8.44 -14.15 -7.92
N ILE A 258 -9.52 -13.35 -8.12
CA ILE A 258 -9.47 -11.89 -8.19
C ILE A 258 -10.36 -11.31 -7.10
#